data_b9a8cf46e311e39d8391ce218e25d820
#
_entry.id   b9a8cf46e311e39d8391ce218e25d820
#
_cell.length_a   1.000
_cell.length_b   1.000
_cell.length_c   1.000
_cell.angle_alpha   90.00
_cell.angle_beta   90.00
_cell.angle_gamma   90.00
#
_symmetry.space_group_name_H-M   'P 1'
#
loop_
_entity.id
_entity.type
_entity.pdbx_description
1 polymer ?
#
loop_
_entity_poly.entity_id
_entity_poly.type
_entity_poly.pdbx_seq_one_letter_code
_entity_poly.pdbx_strand_id
1 'polypeptide(L)'
;MITKINKLIVKNNEDSSRKLILESLNQKKIILITNKFEKINNSLDEINYEKSAIIIKSSGSKNRPKFCLHTISNLNNSAISSGNWLEEQGFILKNCLIFNTLPFYHISGVMPLWRSKIWDCSYERVAPNLIKNTKDLYENTIRNELINKKHLITSLVPSQLNRLIEEKYGLEWLKLFDLVWVG
;
A
#
# COMPACT_ATOMS: atom_id res chain seq x y z
N MET A 1 -14.44 -25.19 10.77
CA MET A 1 -15.38 -24.20 10.20
C MET A 1 -14.66 -23.52 9.04
N ILE A 2 -15.13 -23.65 7.78
CA ILE A 2 -14.47 -23.07 6.61
C ILE A 2 -14.74 -21.55 6.66
N THR A 3 -13.69 -20.75 6.78
CA THR A 3 -13.84 -19.28 6.80
C THR A 3 -14.15 -18.77 5.40
N LYS A 4 -15.31 -18.16 5.23
CA LYS A 4 -15.74 -17.60 3.94
C LYS A 4 -14.78 -16.48 3.49
N ILE A 5 -14.25 -16.61 2.28
CA ILE A 5 -13.41 -15.57 1.66
C ILE A 5 -14.30 -14.46 1.11
N ASN A 6 -14.05 -13.24 1.58
CA ASN A 6 -14.72 -12.04 1.05
C ASN A 6 -13.87 -11.43 -0.07
N LYS A 7 -14.45 -11.28 -1.26
CA LYS A 7 -13.76 -10.69 -2.40
C LYS A 7 -13.93 -9.17 -2.40
N LEU A 8 -12.84 -8.45 -2.32
CA LEU A 8 -12.80 -7.01 -2.51
C LEU A 8 -12.20 -6.69 -3.88
N ILE A 9 -13.02 -6.12 -4.77
CA ILE A 9 -12.54 -5.63 -6.06
C ILE A 9 -12.19 -4.18 -5.89
N VAL A 10 -10.90 -3.88 -5.99
CA VAL A 10 -10.39 -2.51 -5.98
C VAL A 10 -10.73 -1.87 -7.32
N LYS A 11 -11.68 -0.93 -7.31
CA LYS A 11 -12.00 -0.05 -8.44
C LYS A 11 -11.22 1.27 -8.29
N ASN A 12 -11.33 2.15 -9.28
CA ASN A 12 -10.65 3.44 -9.30
C ASN A 12 -10.97 4.39 -8.11
N ASN A 13 -12.05 4.14 -7.38
CA ASN A 13 -12.35 4.86 -6.14
C ASN A 13 -11.71 4.12 -4.95
N GLU A 14 -10.47 4.50 -4.65
CA GLU A 14 -9.64 3.79 -3.67
C GLU A 14 -9.91 4.20 -2.21
N ASP A 15 -10.57 5.32 -1.93
CA ASP A 15 -10.93 5.72 -0.56
C ASP A 15 -11.94 4.76 0.07
N SER A 16 -12.94 4.33 -0.71
CA SER A 16 -13.86 3.27 -0.26
C SER A 16 -13.13 1.95 -0.02
N SER A 17 -12.12 1.64 -0.84
CA SER A 17 -11.30 0.43 -0.68
C SER A 17 -10.44 0.46 0.58
N ARG A 18 -9.86 1.62 0.93
CA ARG A 18 -9.13 1.83 2.19
C ARG A 18 -9.99 1.49 3.41
N LYS A 19 -11.18 2.07 3.48
CA LYS A 19 -12.12 1.83 4.57
C LYS A 19 -12.50 0.36 4.67
N LEU A 20 -12.86 -0.26 3.54
CA LEU A 20 -13.24 -1.66 3.47
C LEU A 20 -12.11 -2.61 3.89
N ILE A 21 -10.86 -2.34 3.49
CA ILE A 21 -9.69 -3.14 3.91
C ILE A 21 -9.55 -3.08 5.43
N LEU A 22 -9.54 -1.91 6.03
CA LEU A 22 -9.35 -1.73 7.47
C LEU A 22 -10.52 -2.31 8.29
N GLU A 23 -11.76 -2.10 7.86
CA GLU A 23 -12.95 -2.64 8.56
C GLU A 23 -13.02 -4.16 8.46
N SER A 24 -12.75 -4.72 7.29
CA SER A 24 -12.86 -6.17 7.08
C SER A 24 -11.81 -6.95 7.88
N LEU A 25 -10.63 -6.38 8.10
CA LEU A 25 -9.59 -7.01 8.90
C LEU A 25 -9.94 -7.07 10.39
N ASN A 26 -10.72 -6.11 10.89
CA ASN A 26 -11.20 -6.12 12.28
C ASN A 26 -12.30 -7.17 12.53
N GLN A 27 -12.92 -7.72 11.49
CA GLN A 27 -14.09 -8.61 11.58
C GLN A 27 -13.73 -10.11 11.47
N LYS A 28 -12.48 -10.52 11.64
CA LYS A 28 -12.02 -11.90 11.47
C LYS A 28 -12.39 -12.49 10.10
N LYS A 29 -12.15 -11.73 9.02
CA LYS A 29 -12.47 -12.16 7.65
C LYS A 29 -11.19 -12.31 6.84
N ILE A 30 -11.22 -13.26 5.89
CA ILE A 30 -10.21 -13.35 4.83
C ILE A 30 -10.68 -12.54 3.65
N ILE A 31 -9.83 -11.62 3.16
CA ILE A 31 -10.16 -10.74 2.04
C ILE A 31 -9.24 -11.05 0.86
N LEU A 32 -9.82 -11.38 -0.27
CA LEU A 32 -9.12 -11.40 -1.54
C LEU A 32 -9.20 -10.02 -2.20
N ILE A 33 -8.06 -9.34 -2.33
CA ILE A 33 -7.96 -8.05 -3.00
C ILE A 33 -7.51 -8.25 -4.44
N THR A 34 -8.30 -7.77 -5.39
CA THR A 34 -8.03 -7.91 -6.83
C THR A 34 -8.56 -6.72 -7.63
N ASN A 35 -8.03 -6.49 -8.81
CA ASN A 35 -8.50 -5.48 -9.77
C ASN A 35 -9.45 -6.03 -10.85
N LYS A 36 -9.66 -7.35 -10.88
CA LYS A 36 -10.47 -8.04 -11.91
C LYS A 36 -11.49 -8.98 -11.28
N PHE A 37 -12.59 -9.20 -12.01
CA PHE A 37 -13.49 -10.31 -11.73
C PHE A 37 -12.79 -11.61 -12.14
N GLU A 38 -12.14 -12.25 -11.19
CA GLU A 38 -11.58 -13.58 -11.38
C GLU A 38 -12.48 -14.62 -10.70
N LYS A 39 -12.70 -15.75 -11.37
CA LYS A 39 -13.27 -16.91 -10.68
C LYS A 39 -12.23 -17.38 -9.68
N ILE A 40 -12.61 -17.43 -8.42
CA ILE A 40 -11.81 -18.08 -7.38
C ILE A 40 -11.87 -19.56 -7.70
N ASN A 41 -10.74 -20.17 -8.04
CA ASN A 41 -10.68 -21.61 -8.19
C ASN A 41 -10.93 -22.27 -6.83
N ASN A 42 -11.54 -23.45 -6.80
CA ASN A 42 -11.89 -24.20 -5.59
C ASN A 42 -10.73 -24.40 -4.60
N SER A 43 -9.48 -24.25 -5.07
CA SER A 43 -8.28 -24.33 -4.23
C SER A 43 -8.18 -23.21 -3.16
N LEU A 44 -8.94 -22.11 -3.28
CA LEU A 44 -9.02 -21.08 -2.25
C LEU A 44 -10.18 -21.31 -1.27
N ASP A 45 -11.19 -22.10 -1.65
CA ASP A 45 -12.34 -22.42 -0.79
C ASP A 45 -11.96 -23.35 0.37
N GLU A 46 -10.80 -24.01 0.28
CA GLU A 46 -10.28 -24.96 1.28
C GLU A 46 -9.32 -24.32 2.30
N ILE A 47 -9.13 -22.99 2.28
CA ILE A 47 -8.26 -22.33 3.26
C ILE A 47 -8.92 -22.40 4.64
N ASN A 48 -8.49 -23.38 5.43
CA ASN A 48 -8.86 -23.47 6.84
C ASN A 48 -8.00 -22.49 7.66
N TYR A 49 -8.42 -21.24 7.72
CA TYR A 49 -7.73 -20.20 8.46
C TYR A 49 -8.73 -19.40 9.31
N GLU A 50 -8.62 -19.52 10.63
CA GLU A 50 -9.60 -18.97 11.58
C GLU A 50 -9.37 -17.48 11.90
N LYS A 51 -8.32 -16.87 11.36
CA LYS A 51 -7.93 -15.48 11.67
C LYS A 51 -8.09 -14.59 10.45
N SER A 52 -8.10 -13.28 10.69
CA SER A 52 -8.09 -12.31 9.59
C SER A 52 -6.83 -12.37 8.75
N ALA A 53 -6.98 -12.30 7.43
CA ALA A 53 -5.86 -12.29 6.50
C ALA A 53 -6.24 -11.56 5.20
N ILE A 54 -5.23 -11.15 4.46
CA ILE A 54 -5.35 -10.61 3.11
C ILE A 54 -4.76 -11.62 2.13
N ILE A 55 -5.49 -11.92 1.06
CA ILE A 55 -4.99 -12.68 -0.08
C ILE A 55 -4.76 -11.71 -1.22
N ILE A 56 -3.54 -11.73 -1.76
CA ILE A 56 -3.16 -10.92 -2.92
C ILE A 56 -2.49 -11.82 -3.95
N LYS A 57 -2.80 -11.56 -5.22
CA LYS A 57 -2.18 -12.25 -6.34
C LYS A 57 -0.80 -11.68 -6.62
N SER A 58 0.24 -12.50 -6.60
CA SER A 58 1.58 -12.09 -7.02
C SER A 58 1.69 -12.06 -8.54
N SER A 59 2.56 -11.21 -9.09
CA SER A 59 2.83 -11.14 -10.54
C SER A 59 3.44 -12.42 -11.11
N GLY A 60 4.12 -13.23 -10.29
CA GLY A 60 4.73 -14.52 -10.65
C GLY A 60 5.80 -14.41 -11.75
N SER A 61 7.01 -14.85 -11.47
CA SER A 61 8.16 -14.77 -12.41
C SER A 61 8.08 -15.68 -13.65
N LYS A 62 7.05 -16.52 -13.78
CA LYS A 62 6.86 -17.48 -14.88
C LYS A 62 5.43 -17.52 -15.42
N ASN A 63 4.78 -16.38 -15.57
CA ASN A 63 3.39 -16.27 -16.05
C ASN A 63 2.35 -17.12 -15.28
N ARG A 64 2.68 -17.61 -14.08
CA ARG A 64 1.75 -18.30 -13.18
C ARG A 64 1.60 -17.46 -11.89
N PRO A 65 0.63 -16.56 -11.84
CA PRO A 65 0.37 -15.80 -10.64
C PRO A 65 -0.01 -16.73 -9.49
N LYS A 66 0.56 -16.48 -8.32
CA LYS A 66 0.26 -17.21 -7.09
C LYS A 66 -0.59 -16.34 -6.17
N PHE A 67 -1.50 -16.95 -5.45
CA PHE A 67 -2.19 -16.28 -4.35
C PHE A 67 -1.34 -16.37 -3.09
N CYS A 68 -1.00 -15.21 -2.54
CA CYS A 68 -0.22 -15.09 -1.31
C CYS A 68 -1.15 -14.67 -0.17
N LEU A 69 -1.18 -15.45 0.91
CA LEU A 69 -1.94 -15.14 2.11
C LEU A 69 -1.03 -14.39 3.10
N HIS A 70 -1.43 -13.17 3.43
CA HIS A 70 -0.76 -12.32 4.41
C HIS A 70 -1.60 -12.25 5.68
N THR A 71 -1.11 -12.85 6.75
CA THR A 71 -1.78 -12.80 8.06
C THR A 71 -1.63 -11.42 8.68
N ILE A 72 -2.56 -11.05 9.57
CA ILE A 72 -2.45 -9.79 10.34
C ILE A 72 -1.13 -9.73 11.13
N SER A 73 -0.72 -10.87 11.70
CA SER A 73 0.56 -10.94 12.41
C SER A 73 1.74 -10.60 11.49
N ASN A 74 1.77 -11.14 10.27
CA ASN A 74 2.83 -10.84 9.32
C ASN A 74 2.84 -9.37 8.88
N LEU A 75 1.67 -8.78 8.66
CA LEU A 75 1.55 -7.37 8.31
C LEU A 75 2.01 -6.48 9.47
N ASN A 76 1.59 -6.80 10.70
CA ASN A 76 2.02 -6.08 11.90
C ASN A 76 3.53 -6.17 12.10
N ASN A 77 4.10 -7.37 12.05
CA ASN A 77 5.53 -7.57 12.25
C ASN A 77 6.35 -6.80 11.20
N SER A 78 5.92 -6.83 9.92
CA SER A 78 6.58 -6.05 8.86
C SER A 78 6.50 -4.54 9.12
N ALA A 79 5.35 -4.03 9.57
CA ALA A 79 5.17 -2.62 9.88
C ALA A 79 5.99 -2.19 11.10
N ILE A 80 5.98 -3.01 12.18
CA ILE A 80 6.75 -2.75 13.40
C ILE A 80 8.26 -2.76 13.09
N SER A 81 8.76 -3.78 12.40
CA SER A 81 10.20 -3.86 12.07
C SER A 81 10.68 -2.67 11.23
N SER A 82 9.88 -2.24 10.24
CA SER A 82 10.23 -1.05 9.47
C SER A 82 10.10 0.24 10.29
N GLY A 83 9.18 0.30 11.25
CA GLY A 83 9.06 1.42 12.18
C GLY A 83 10.27 1.53 13.10
N ASN A 84 10.66 0.43 13.75
CA ASN A 84 11.85 0.42 14.63
C ASN A 84 13.10 0.89 13.89
N TRP A 85 13.30 0.40 12.65
CA TRP A 85 14.42 0.85 11.84
C TRP A 85 14.36 2.37 11.56
N LEU A 86 13.18 2.92 11.28
CA LEU A 86 13.03 4.38 11.08
C LEU A 86 13.33 5.17 12.36
N GLU A 87 12.88 4.70 13.51
CA GLU A 87 13.19 5.32 14.81
C GLU A 87 14.70 5.32 15.09
N GLU A 88 15.40 4.23 14.75
CA GLU A 88 16.87 4.16 14.80
C GLU A 88 17.55 5.17 13.86
N GLN A 89 16.89 5.56 12.76
CA GLN A 89 17.35 6.62 11.85
C GLN A 89 16.90 8.03 12.28
N GLY A 90 16.27 8.17 13.46
CA GLY A 90 15.87 9.46 14.04
C GLY A 90 14.48 9.94 13.60
N PHE A 91 13.67 9.12 12.92
CA PHE A 91 12.30 9.47 12.58
C PHE A 91 11.39 9.34 13.81
N ILE A 92 10.47 10.28 13.96
CA ILE A 92 9.36 10.17 14.89
C ILE A 92 8.15 9.66 14.11
N LEU A 93 7.75 8.40 14.30
CA LEU A 93 6.76 7.73 13.46
C LEU A 93 5.44 8.50 13.36
N LYS A 94 4.92 9.03 14.47
CA LYS A 94 3.69 9.85 14.47
C LYS A 94 3.79 11.13 13.63
N ASN A 95 5.01 11.62 13.44
CA ASN A 95 5.29 12.81 12.62
C ASN A 95 5.55 12.45 11.15
N CYS A 96 5.34 11.21 10.74
CA CYS A 96 5.44 10.82 9.34
C CYS A 96 4.14 11.10 8.58
N LEU A 97 4.29 11.35 7.28
CA LEU A 97 3.22 11.38 6.30
C LEU A 97 3.59 10.44 5.16
N ILE A 98 2.82 9.36 5.00
CA ILE A 98 3.05 8.37 3.96
C ILE A 98 2.23 8.71 2.73
N PHE A 99 2.90 9.01 1.61
CA PHE A 99 2.28 9.12 0.28
C PHE A 99 2.30 7.75 -0.42
N ASN A 100 1.13 7.23 -0.77
CA ASN A 100 1.00 5.94 -1.43
C ASN A 100 0.52 6.10 -2.87
N THR A 101 1.41 5.81 -3.82
CA THR A 101 1.14 5.83 -5.27
C THR A 101 0.83 4.44 -5.82
N LEU A 102 0.94 3.38 -4.99
CA LEU A 102 0.85 2.00 -5.41
C LEU A 102 -0.57 1.44 -5.22
N PRO A 103 -1.07 0.64 -6.16
CA PRO A 103 -2.43 0.14 -6.10
C PRO A 103 -2.62 -0.95 -5.03
N PHE A 104 -3.78 -0.97 -4.36
CA PHE A 104 -4.09 -1.89 -3.27
C PHE A 104 -4.20 -3.37 -3.68
N TYR A 105 -4.33 -3.68 -4.96
CA TYR A 105 -4.32 -5.08 -5.41
C TYR A 105 -2.90 -5.69 -5.49
N HIS A 106 -1.88 -4.93 -5.02
CA HIS A 106 -0.54 -5.41 -4.75
C HIS A 106 -0.20 -5.20 -3.27
N ILE A 107 0.61 -6.10 -2.70
CA ILE A 107 1.02 -5.97 -1.29
C ILE A 107 1.82 -4.68 -1.04
N SER A 108 2.59 -4.24 -2.03
CA SER A 108 3.32 -2.96 -1.99
C SER A 108 2.40 -1.74 -1.85
N GLY A 109 1.15 -1.81 -2.33
CA GLY A 109 0.16 -0.76 -2.12
C GLY A 109 -0.58 -0.87 -0.78
N VAL A 110 -0.76 -2.08 -0.25
CA VAL A 110 -1.41 -2.29 1.05
C VAL A 110 -0.49 -1.92 2.22
N MET A 111 0.81 -2.25 2.11
CA MET A 111 1.77 -2.04 3.21
C MET A 111 1.92 -0.58 3.65
N PRO A 112 1.97 0.44 2.77
CA PRO A 112 1.97 1.84 3.19
C PRO A 112 0.76 2.23 4.04
N LEU A 113 -0.44 1.77 3.65
CA LEU A 113 -1.65 1.96 4.45
C LEU A 113 -1.56 1.23 5.80
N TRP A 114 -1.01 0.00 5.81
CA TRP A 114 -0.88 -0.78 7.02
C TRP A 114 0.13 -0.16 7.99
N ARG A 115 1.26 0.31 7.48
CA ARG A 115 2.26 1.06 8.24
C ARG A 115 1.66 2.30 8.88
N SER A 116 0.90 3.10 8.14
CA SER A 116 0.28 4.31 8.70
C SER A 116 -0.64 4.00 9.89
N LYS A 117 -1.36 2.88 9.84
CA LYS A 117 -2.20 2.41 10.95
C LYS A 117 -1.37 2.00 12.17
N ILE A 118 -0.28 1.23 11.97
CA ILE A 118 0.56 0.72 13.08
C ILE A 118 1.40 1.84 13.69
N TRP A 119 1.90 2.76 12.87
CA TRP A 119 2.72 3.89 13.31
C TRP A 119 1.91 5.07 13.85
N ASP A 120 0.59 5.01 13.74
CA ASP A 120 -0.33 6.10 14.11
C ASP A 120 0.05 7.42 13.42
N CYS A 121 0.36 7.35 12.13
CA CYS A 121 0.81 8.48 11.33
C CYS A 121 -0.16 8.85 10.21
N SER A 122 0.11 10.01 9.58
CA SER A 122 -0.71 10.51 8.47
C SER A 122 -0.51 9.68 7.20
N TYR A 123 -1.56 9.60 6.39
CA TYR A 123 -1.56 8.85 5.15
C TYR A 123 -2.27 9.62 4.06
N GLU A 124 -1.62 9.75 2.92
CA GLU A 124 -2.17 10.37 1.72
C GLU A 124 -2.18 9.38 0.55
N ARG A 125 -3.32 9.28 -0.09
CA ARG A 125 -3.47 8.44 -1.27
C ARG A 125 -3.24 9.28 -2.52
N VAL A 126 -2.24 8.91 -3.29
CA VAL A 126 -1.97 9.51 -4.62
C VAL A 126 -2.56 8.60 -5.68
N ALA A 127 -3.39 9.13 -6.56
CA ALA A 127 -3.95 8.36 -7.65
C ALA A 127 -2.82 7.84 -8.57
N PRO A 128 -2.75 6.52 -8.86
CA PRO A 128 -1.61 5.93 -9.58
C PRO A 128 -1.35 6.52 -10.97
N ASN A 129 -2.38 7.09 -11.60
CA ASN A 129 -2.25 7.74 -12.90
C ASN A 129 -1.53 9.10 -12.82
N LEU A 130 -1.49 9.75 -11.65
CA LEU A 130 -0.77 11.02 -11.47
C LEU A 130 0.75 10.88 -11.66
N ILE A 131 1.32 9.70 -11.45
CA ILE A 131 2.73 9.43 -11.78
C ILE A 131 3.04 9.68 -13.27
N LYS A 132 2.03 9.66 -14.14
CA LYS A 132 2.18 9.96 -15.56
C LYS A 132 2.13 11.46 -15.89
N ASN A 133 1.65 12.27 -14.96
CA ASN A 133 1.62 13.74 -15.07
C ASN A 133 2.37 14.32 -13.84
N THR A 134 3.68 14.41 -13.97
CA THR A 134 4.57 14.79 -12.88
C THR A 134 4.34 16.21 -12.40
N LYS A 135 3.87 17.11 -13.28
CA LYS A 135 3.53 18.49 -12.90
C LYS A 135 2.33 18.51 -11.95
N ASP A 136 1.23 17.86 -12.32
CA ASP A 136 0.03 17.80 -11.50
C ASP A 136 0.33 17.03 -10.18
N LEU A 137 1.16 15.98 -10.25
CA LEU A 137 1.62 15.25 -9.08
C LEU A 137 2.33 16.19 -8.08
N TYR A 138 3.30 16.95 -8.55
CA TYR A 138 4.06 17.89 -7.73
C TYR A 138 3.15 18.99 -7.16
N GLU A 139 2.37 19.67 -8.03
CA GLU A 139 1.48 20.75 -7.60
C GLU A 139 0.42 20.31 -6.60
N ASN A 140 -0.17 19.12 -6.77
CA ASN A 140 -1.13 18.58 -5.81
C ASN A 140 -0.47 18.20 -4.49
N THR A 141 0.77 17.70 -4.53
CA THR A 141 1.50 17.32 -3.33
C THR A 141 1.85 18.55 -2.48
N ILE A 142 2.39 19.61 -3.07
CA ILE A 142 2.80 20.81 -2.34
C ILE A 142 1.63 21.61 -1.73
N ARG A 143 0.39 21.37 -2.21
CA ARG A 143 -0.82 21.96 -1.62
C ARG A 143 -1.26 21.26 -0.31
N ASN A 144 -0.67 20.13 0.02
CA ASN A 144 -1.00 19.43 1.27
C ASN A 144 -0.42 20.19 2.46
N GLU A 145 -1.27 20.63 3.38
CA GLU A 145 -0.89 21.45 4.54
C GLU A 145 0.09 20.75 5.50
N LEU A 146 0.21 19.44 5.42
CA LEU A 146 1.08 18.64 6.28
C LEU A 146 2.51 18.52 5.74
N ILE A 147 2.78 18.93 4.49
CA ILE A 147 4.05 18.67 3.81
C ILE A 147 5.26 19.27 4.55
N ASN A 148 5.12 20.46 5.11
CA ASN A 148 6.20 21.16 5.82
C ASN A 148 6.23 20.85 7.33
N LYS A 149 5.35 19.99 7.81
CA LYS A 149 5.18 19.69 9.24
C LYS A 149 5.55 18.26 9.60
N LYS A 150 5.83 17.42 8.60
CA LYS A 150 6.00 15.99 8.77
C LYS A 150 7.16 15.45 7.94
N HIS A 151 7.70 14.31 8.38
CA HIS A 151 8.60 13.52 7.55
C HIS A 151 7.83 12.83 6.43
N LEU A 152 8.22 13.09 5.20
CA LEU A 152 7.56 12.56 4.02
C LEU A 152 8.17 11.24 3.59
N ILE A 153 7.34 10.23 3.44
CA ILE A 153 7.75 8.88 3.05
C ILE A 153 6.91 8.42 1.87
N THR A 154 7.55 7.82 0.87
CA THR A 154 6.84 7.16 -0.23
C THR A 154 7.46 5.82 -0.59
N SER A 155 6.70 5.02 -1.36
CA SER A 155 7.17 3.76 -1.94
C SER A 155 6.90 3.78 -3.43
N LEU A 156 7.88 3.38 -4.23
CA LEU A 156 7.82 3.36 -5.68
C LEU A 156 8.27 2.00 -6.23
N VAL A 157 7.76 1.62 -7.38
CA VAL A 157 8.38 0.57 -8.19
C VAL A 157 9.43 1.18 -9.12
N PRO A 158 10.45 0.41 -9.58
CA PRO A 158 11.53 0.94 -10.41
C PRO A 158 11.04 1.69 -11.65
N SER A 159 9.98 1.22 -12.29
CA SER A 159 9.41 1.89 -13.48
C SER A 159 8.77 3.24 -13.17
N GLN A 160 8.25 3.45 -11.95
CA GLN A 160 7.77 4.76 -11.51
C GLN A 160 8.95 5.69 -11.22
N LEU A 161 9.97 5.20 -10.52
CA LEU A 161 11.18 5.98 -10.23
C LEU A 161 11.84 6.45 -11.52
N ASN A 162 12.09 5.53 -12.49
CA ASN A 162 12.68 5.89 -13.77
C ASN A 162 11.93 7.01 -14.48
N ARG A 163 10.60 6.93 -14.52
CA ARG A 163 9.78 7.99 -15.11
C ARG A 163 9.92 9.34 -14.39
N LEU A 164 9.95 9.32 -13.06
CA LEU A 164 10.06 10.53 -12.25
C LEU A 164 11.41 11.24 -12.45
N ILE A 165 12.50 10.48 -12.54
CA ILE A 165 13.84 11.08 -12.73
C ILE A 165 14.07 11.66 -14.13
N GLU A 166 13.29 11.24 -15.12
CA GLU A 166 13.38 11.75 -16.50
C GLU A 166 12.71 13.12 -16.68
N GLU A 167 11.87 13.54 -15.72
CA GLU A 167 11.09 14.77 -15.84
C GLU A 167 11.41 15.76 -14.70
N LYS A 168 11.51 17.06 -15.03
CA LYS A 168 11.82 18.13 -14.07
C LYS A 168 10.91 18.08 -12.84
N TYR A 169 9.60 18.07 -13.03
CA TYR A 169 8.66 18.06 -11.91
C TYR A 169 8.66 16.73 -11.13
N GLY A 170 9.04 15.64 -11.78
CA GLY A 170 9.25 14.36 -11.11
C GLY A 170 10.43 14.41 -10.14
N LEU A 171 11.56 15.00 -10.57
CA LEU A 171 12.71 15.23 -9.70
C LEU A 171 12.37 16.16 -8.53
N GLU A 172 11.66 17.27 -8.79
CA GLU A 172 11.24 18.18 -7.71
C GLU A 172 10.29 17.48 -6.73
N TRP A 173 9.41 16.60 -7.21
CA TRP A 173 8.55 15.82 -6.35
C TRP A 173 9.34 14.84 -5.47
N LEU A 174 10.32 14.14 -6.03
CA LEU A 174 11.18 13.22 -5.28
C LEU A 174 11.96 13.92 -4.17
N LYS A 175 12.41 15.15 -4.39
CA LYS A 175 13.14 15.96 -3.39
C LYS A 175 12.31 16.34 -2.16
N LEU A 176 10.99 16.21 -2.22
CA LEU A 176 10.12 16.49 -1.09
C LEU A 176 10.21 15.41 0.01
N PHE A 177 10.69 14.20 -0.33
CA PHE A 177 10.65 13.07 0.56
C PHE A 177 11.95 12.88 1.35
N ASP A 178 11.80 12.67 2.65
CA ASP A 178 12.91 12.25 3.52
C ASP A 178 13.30 10.79 3.25
N LEU A 179 12.34 9.98 2.78
CA LEU A 179 12.58 8.58 2.44
C LEU A 179 11.75 8.11 1.24
N VAL A 180 12.44 7.46 0.30
CA VAL A 180 11.82 6.77 -0.85
C VAL A 180 12.23 5.30 -0.81
N TRP A 181 11.28 4.41 -0.57
CA TRP A 181 11.51 2.96 -0.74
C TRP A 181 11.29 2.56 -2.20
N VAL A 182 12.22 1.80 -2.76
CA VAL A 182 12.12 1.26 -4.12
C VAL A 182 12.18 -0.26 -4.08
N GLY A 183 11.16 -0.92 -4.67
CA GLY A 183 11.07 -2.39 -4.65
C GLY A 183 10.13 -2.97 -5.73
#